data_b344b7b5e79afd66a4ec302a898e78ac
#
_entry.id   b344b7b5e79afd66a4ec302a898e78ac
#
_cell.length_a   1.000
_cell.length_b   1.000
_cell.length_c   1.000
_cell.angle_alpha   90.00
_cell.angle_beta   90.00
_cell.angle_gamma   90.00
#
_symmetry.space_group_name_H-M   'P 1'
#
loop_
_entity.id
_entity.type
_entity.pdbx_description
1 polymer ?
#
loop_
_entity_poly.entity_id
_entity_poly.type
_entity_poly.pdbx_seq_one_letter_code
_entity_poly.pdbx_strand_id
1 'polypeptide(L)'
;MAQLVKAAQAGFDEKNDALVTVEPIASGIEIELTSKVMRQYGDQIKSVILNTVKEAGIDGVKVTVQDKNAWDYTIKARVLGALERGSKA
;
A
#
# COMPACT_ATOMS: atom_id res chain seq x y z
N MET A 1 5.07 -16.71 -6.91
CA MET A 1 5.27 -15.54 -6.05
C MET A 1 5.90 -14.42 -6.87
N ALA A 2 5.28 -13.25 -6.85
CA ALA A 2 5.78 -12.10 -7.59
C ALA A 2 6.76 -11.29 -6.75
N GLN A 3 7.65 -10.57 -7.40
CA GLN A 3 8.54 -9.62 -6.75
C GLN A 3 8.37 -8.26 -7.42
N LEU A 4 8.60 -7.20 -6.66
CA LEU A 4 8.63 -5.87 -7.22
C LEU A 4 9.91 -5.69 -8.03
N VAL A 5 9.75 -5.21 -9.25
CA VAL A 5 10.87 -4.92 -10.15
C VAL A 5 11.12 -3.43 -10.30
N LYS A 6 10.17 -2.60 -9.87
CA LYS A 6 10.28 -1.14 -9.94
C LYS A 6 9.32 -0.49 -8.93
N ALA A 7 9.53 0.78 -8.67
CA ALA A 7 8.57 1.59 -7.92
C ALA A 7 7.31 1.83 -8.75
N ALA A 8 6.17 1.91 -8.09
CA ALA A 8 4.89 2.15 -8.76
C ALA A 8 3.91 2.83 -7.81
N GLN A 9 2.87 3.43 -8.38
CA GLN A 9 1.84 4.12 -7.62
C GLN A 9 0.46 3.73 -8.09
N ALA A 10 -0.52 3.84 -7.19
CA ALA A 10 -1.94 3.72 -7.51
C ALA A 10 -2.74 4.65 -6.61
N GLY A 11 -3.86 5.15 -7.13
CA GLY A 11 -4.73 6.06 -6.40
C GLY A 11 -4.36 7.51 -6.57
N PHE A 12 -5.03 8.36 -5.78
CA PHE A 12 -4.86 9.81 -5.84
C PHE A 12 -4.78 10.39 -4.44
N ASP A 13 -4.07 11.50 -4.30
CA ASP A 13 -4.00 12.27 -3.07
C ASP A 13 -5.20 13.23 -3.00
N GLU A 14 -6.40 12.66 -2.96
CA GLU A 14 -7.67 13.37 -3.00
C GLU A 14 -8.59 12.90 -1.87
N LYS A 15 -9.59 13.70 -1.56
CA LYS A 15 -10.57 13.40 -0.52
C LYS A 15 -11.21 12.04 -0.74
N ASN A 16 -11.27 11.25 0.32
CA ASN A 16 -11.84 9.89 0.35
C ASN A 16 -11.11 8.87 -0.54
N ASP A 17 -9.86 9.18 -0.92
CA ASP A 17 -9.00 8.26 -1.65
C ASP A 17 -7.70 8.04 -0.89
N ALA A 18 -6.85 7.19 -1.41
CA ALA A 18 -5.52 6.95 -0.88
C ALA A 18 -4.52 6.88 -2.03
N LEU A 19 -3.38 7.52 -1.85
CA LEU A 19 -2.26 7.41 -2.78
C LEU A 19 -1.28 6.39 -2.21
N VAL A 20 -1.04 5.32 -2.95
CA VAL A 20 -0.15 4.25 -2.54
C VAL A 20 1.07 4.22 -3.46
N THR A 21 2.25 4.27 -2.86
CA THR A 21 3.53 4.13 -3.55
C THR A 21 4.20 2.88 -3.02
N VAL A 22 4.67 2.02 -3.91
CA VAL A 22 5.45 0.84 -3.56
C VAL A 22 6.85 0.95 -4.15
N GLU A 23 7.83 0.49 -3.39
CA GLU A 23 9.24 0.51 -3.79
C GLU A 23 9.89 -0.81 -3.43
N PRO A 24 10.76 -1.37 -4.31
CA PRO A 24 11.49 -2.58 -3.95
C PRO A 24 12.55 -2.28 -2.89
N ILE A 25 12.66 -3.17 -1.90
CA ILE A 25 13.72 -3.17 -0.90
C ILE A 25 14.32 -4.57 -0.83
N ALA A 26 15.43 -4.72 -0.11
CA ALA A 26 16.17 -5.99 -0.09
C ALA A 26 15.34 -7.16 0.43
N SER A 27 14.57 -6.95 1.53
CA SER A 27 13.71 -7.99 2.09
C SER A 27 12.71 -7.38 3.06
N GLY A 28 11.67 -8.13 3.37
CA GLY A 28 10.66 -7.74 4.34
C GLY A 28 9.61 -6.81 3.79
N ILE A 29 8.73 -6.37 4.67
CA ILE A 29 7.64 -5.45 4.34
C ILE A 29 7.76 -4.25 5.27
N GLU A 30 7.97 -3.06 4.70
CA GLU A 30 7.93 -1.80 5.45
C GLU A 30 6.68 -1.03 5.07
N ILE A 31 6.02 -0.45 6.06
CA ILE A 31 4.80 0.33 5.85
C ILE A 31 4.99 1.71 6.46
N GLU A 32 4.77 2.73 5.65
CA GLU A 32 4.77 4.12 6.10
C GLU A 32 3.39 4.69 5.80
N LEU A 33 2.64 5.04 6.85
CA LEU A 33 1.27 5.50 6.72
C LEU A 33 1.13 6.93 7.24
N THR A 34 0.53 7.77 6.43
CA THR A 34 0.05 9.09 6.83
C THR A 34 -1.46 9.13 6.61
N SER A 35 -2.22 9.43 7.66
CA SER A 35 -3.68 9.44 7.59
C SER A 35 -4.25 10.54 8.47
N LYS A 36 -5.34 11.15 8.01
CA LYS A 36 -6.09 12.14 8.80
C LYS A 36 -6.79 11.50 9.99
N VAL A 37 -7.00 10.20 9.95
CA VAL A 37 -7.69 9.45 11.01
C VAL A 37 -6.74 8.48 11.74
N MET A 38 -5.45 8.79 11.72
CA MET A 38 -4.38 7.95 12.25
C MET A 38 -4.62 7.55 13.71
N ARG A 39 -5.08 8.48 14.51
CA ARG A 39 -5.30 8.27 15.96
C ARG A 39 -6.36 7.20 16.22
N GLN A 40 -7.42 7.15 15.39
CA GLN A 40 -8.54 6.23 15.60
C GLN A 40 -8.37 4.93 14.82
N TYR A 41 -7.85 5.01 13.59
CA TYR A 41 -7.88 3.89 12.64
C TYR A 41 -6.51 3.51 12.08
N GLY A 42 -5.42 4.12 12.58
CA GLY A 42 -4.09 3.87 12.05
C GLY A 42 -3.70 2.40 12.08
N ASP A 43 -3.95 1.71 13.20
CA ASP A 43 -3.60 0.29 13.33
C ASP A 43 -4.44 -0.59 12.40
N GLN A 44 -5.73 -0.28 12.25
CA GLN A 44 -6.61 -0.99 11.34
C GLN A 44 -6.14 -0.82 9.89
N ILE A 45 -5.81 0.40 9.49
CA ILE A 45 -5.32 0.69 8.14
C ILE A 45 -4.02 -0.05 7.86
N LYS A 46 -3.08 -0.02 8.80
CA LYS A 46 -1.83 -0.76 8.67
C LYS A 46 -2.06 -2.27 8.52
N SER A 47 -3.03 -2.82 9.25
CA SER A 47 -3.39 -4.23 9.14
C SER A 47 -3.93 -4.57 7.76
N VAL A 48 -4.79 -3.71 7.19
CA VAL A 48 -5.32 -3.88 5.83
C VAL A 48 -4.17 -3.89 4.83
N ILE A 49 -3.25 -2.94 4.93
CA ILE A 49 -2.09 -2.85 4.04
C ILE A 49 -1.23 -4.11 4.15
N LEU A 50 -0.86 -4.49 5.36
CA LEU A 50 0.01 -5.65 5.61
C LEU A 50 -0.62 -6.94 5.09
N ASN A 51 -1.89 -7.17 5.40
CA ASN A 51 -2.59 -8.36 4.96
C ASN A 51 -2.70 -8.42 3.43
N THR A 52 -2.93 -7.28 2.79
CA THR A 52 -3.00 -7.21 1.33
C THR A 52 -1.68 -7.58 0.69
N VAL A 53 -0.56 -7.06 1.22
CA VAL A 53 0.77 -7.39 0.70
C VAL A 53 1.08 -8.87 0.90
N LYS A 54 0.74 -9.43 2.06
CA LYS A 54 0.95 -10.86 2.34
C LYS A 54 0.11 -11.74 1.43
N GLU A 55 -1.15 -11.39 1.21
CA GLU A 55 -2.03 -12.14 0.30
C GLU A 55 -1.50 -12.12 -1.14
N ALA A 56 -0.90 -11.02 -1.55
CA ALA A 56 -0.29 -10.90 -2.88
C ALA A 56 1.00 -11.73 -3.01
N GLY A 57 1.56 -12.21 -1.91
CA GLY A 57 2.77 -13.04 -1.93
C GLY A 57 4.02 -12.26 -2.31
N ILE A 58 4.06 -10.97 -2.00
CA ILE A 58 5.21 -10.12 -2.33
C ILE A 58 6.08 -9.90 -1.11
N ASP A 59 7.38 -10.02 -1.29
CA ASP A 59 8.39 -9.71 -0.29
C ASP A 59 9.34 -8.64 -0.84
N GLY A 60 10.06 -7.96 0.06
CA GLY A 60 10.98 -6.92 -0.37
C GLY A 60 10.27 -5.67 -0.87
N VAL A 61 9.31 -5.15 -0.11
CA VAL A 61 8.53 -3.98 -0.51
C VAL A 61 8.41 -2.96 0.63
N LYS A 62 8.58 -1.70 0.28
CA LYS A 62 8.20 -0.57 1.11
C LYS A 62 6.91 0.03 0.55
N VAL A 63 5.87 0.08 1.37
CA VAL A 63 4.57 0.62 0.99
C VAL A 63 4.37 1.95 1.72
N THR A 64 4.26 3.02 0.97
CA THR A 64 3.96 4.36 1.50
C THR A 64 2.53 4.70 1.13
N VAL A 65 1.70 4.99 2.14
CA VAL A 65 0.28 5.27 1.94
C VAL A 65 -0.05 6.65 2.51
N GLN A 66 -0.61 7.50 1.67
CA GLN A 66 -1.21 8.76 2.08
C GLN A 66 -2.72 8.57 2.03
N ASP A 67 -3.33 8.38 3.20
CA ASP A 67 -4.77 8.13 3.31
C ASP A 67 -5.51 9.44 3.61
N LYS A 68 -6.49 9.74 2.80
CA LYS A 68 -7.39 10.88 2.97
C LYS A 68 -8.81 10.41 3.25
N ASN A 69 -8.92 9.55 4.27
CA ASN A 69 -10.20 9.00 4.75
C ASN A 69 -10.85 8.07 3.73
N ALA A 70 -10.04 7.19 3.13
CA ALA A 70 -10.53 6.16 2.22
C ALA A 70 -11.17 5.00 2.99
N TRP A 71 -12.08 4.29 2.34
CA TRP A 71 -12.61 3.03 2.85
C TRP A 71 -11.54 1.93 2.81
N ASP A 72 -11.67 0.92 3.67
CA ASP A 72 -10.71 -0.20 3.70
C ASP A 72 -10.58 -0.89 2.34
N TYR A 73 -11.70 -1.11 1.65
CA TYR A 73 -11.68 -1.73 0.32
C TYR A 73 -10.98 -0.86 -0.71
N THR A 74 -11.05 0.47 -0.56
CA THR A 74 -10.33 1.39 -1.45
C THR A 74 -8.84 1.29 -1.21
N ILE A 75 -8.40 1.26 0.04
CA ILE A 75 -6.99 1.10 0.40
C ILE A 75 -6.46 -0.22 -0.15
N LYS A 76 -7.20 -1.31 0.05
CA LYS A 76 -6.83 -2.63 -0.48
C LYS A 76 -6.68 -2.60 -1.99
N ALA A 77 -7.64 -2.01 -2.70
CA ALA A 77 -7.60 -1.92 -4.16
C ALA A 77 -6.39 -1.13 -4.65
N ARG A 78 -6.06 -0.01 -3.97
CA ARG A 78 -4.91 0.82 -4.35
C ARG A 78 -3.58 0.11 -4.09
N VAL A 79 -3.46 -0.59 -2.96
CA VAL A 79 -2.27 -1.38 -2.65
C VAL A 79 -2.08 -2.47 -3.70
N LEU A 80 -3.13 -3.24 -4.02
CA LEU A 80 -3.06 -4.27 -5.06
C LEU A 80 -2.69 -3.68 -6.42
N GLY A 81 -3.29 -2.55 -6.79
CA GLY A 81 -2.97 -1.88 -8.06
C GLY A 81 -1.50 -1.45 -8.14
N ALA A 82 -0.96 -0.88 -7.07
CA ALA A 82 0.44 -0.48 -7.02
C ALA A 82 1.37 -1.68 -7.11
N LEU A 83 1.07 -2.75 -6.34
CA LEU A 83 1.87 -3.98 -6.36
C LEU A 83 1.86 -4.62 -7.75
N GLU A 84 0.71 -4.66 -8.41
CA GLU A 84 0.60 -5.20 -9.77
C GLU A 84 1.46 -4.41 -10.74
N ARG A 85 1.37 -3.08 -10.70
CA ARG A 85 2.17 -2.22 -11.59
C ARG A 85 3.66 -2.36 -11.32
N GLY A 86 4.07 -2.46 -10.06
CA GLY A 86 5.47 -2.61 -9.68
C GLY A 86 6.05 -3.99 -9.97
N SER A 87 5.20 -4.99 -10.19
CA SER A 87 5.62 -6.37 -10.49
C SER A 87 5.82 -6.62 -11.98
N LYS A 88 5.44 -5.68 -12.81
CA LYS A 88 5.59 -5.81 -14.27
C LYS A 88 6.86 -5.14 -14.74
N ALA A 89 7.59 -5.86 -15.57
CA ALA A 89 8.83 -5.34 -16.16
C ALA A 89 8.56 -4.20 -17.17
#